data_8df6f06c3892a982b8e5bd917910294d
#
_entry.id   8df6f06c3892a982b8e5bd917910294d
#
_cell.length_a   1.000
_cell.length_b   1.000
_cell.length_c   1.000
_cell.angle_alpha   90.00
_cell.angle_beta   90.00
_cell.angle_gamma   90.00
#
_symmetry.space_group_name_H-M   'P 1'
#
loop_
_entity.id
_entity.type
_entity.pdbx_description
1 polymer ?
#
loop_
_entity_poly.entity_id
_entity_poly.type
_entity_poly.pdbx_seq_one_letter_code
_entity_poly.pdbx_strand_id
1 'polypeptide(L)'
;MSLFAGTAEWYARYRPAYPPELIERLAAAAGLDGTGRLLDLGTGTGQLAVPLAPYVAEVVAVDPEPEMLAQIHDGITKVEGRAEDIDKTLGTFRLVTIGRAFHWMDGDRVMKRLARLTRQVALVGDTLEDSEAETTLLEVSREFFGERPPMKQPTVRYAEALAASPFSNVETITVEVVRTWTIDQLIGFAYSTSFASLARVGDRRAEFERVLRERGKPSYRERVTVDAVLGKALGRRGDE
;
A
#
# COMPACT_ATOMS: atom_id res chain seq x y z
N MET A 1 16.82 -12.68 -0.42
CA MET A 1 16.91 -11.31 -0.96
C MET A 1 15.50 -10.75 -0.94
N SER A 2 15.31 -9.51 -0.46
CA SER A 2 14.01 -8.85 -0.47
C SER A 2 13.53 -8.59 -1.90
N LEU A 3 12.20 -8.67 -2.12
CA LEU A 3 11.58 -8.38 -3.42
C LEU A 3 11.65 -6.88 -3.79
N PHE A 4 11.82 -6.01 -2.80
CA PHE A 4 11.83 -4.55 -2.94
C PHE A 4 13.21 -3.91 -2.70
N ALA A 5 14.26 -4.70 -2.49
CA ALA A 5 15.61 -4.18 -2.32
C ALA A 5 16.02 -3.31 -3.52
N GLY A 6 16.54 -2.10 -3.23
CA GLY A 6 16.98 -1.12 -4.24
C GLY A 6 15.84 -0.44 -5.03
N THR A 7 14.57 -0.58 -4.60
CA THR A 7 13.43 0.07 -5.28
C THR A 7 12.96 1.35 -4.60
N ALA A 8 13.47 1.69 -3.42
CA ALA A 8 12.91 2.73 -2.55
C ALA A 8 12.84 4.11 -3.21
N GLU A 9 13.88 4.56 -3.91
CA GLU A 9 13.87 5.85 -4.63
C GLU A 9 12.85 5.87 -5.77
N TRP A 10 12.74 4.77 -6.52
CA TRP A 10 11.76 4.62 -7.60
C TRP A 10 10.35 4.57 -7.03
N TYR A 11 10.18 3.88 -5.90
CA TYR A 11 8.90 3.80 -5.19
C TYR A 11 8.45 5.18 -4.74
N ALA A 12 9.30 5.94 -4.05
CA ALA A 12 8.99 7.30 -3.60
C ALA A 12 8.63 8.24 -4.75
N ARG A 13 9.32 8.11 -5.90
CA ARG A 13 9.16 9.02 -7.04
C ARG A 13 8.01 8.67 -7.97
N TYR A 14 7.74 7.39 -8.21
CA TYR A 14 6.85 6.95 -9.29
C TYR A 14 5.61 6.21 -8.84
N ARG A 15 5.53 5.77 -7.57
CA ARG A 15 4.26 5.21 -7.07
C ARG A 15 3.22 6.31 -6.95
N PRO A 16 2.01 6.10 -7.54
CA PRO A 16 0.95 7.08 -7.41
C PRO A 16 0.56 7.30 -5.94
N ALA A 17 0.54 8.56 -5.53
CA ALA A 17 0.03 8.94 -4.21
C ALA A 17 -1.46 8.61 -4.09
N TYR A 18 -1.93 8.46 -2.88
CA TYR A 18 -3.37 8.35 -2.62
C TYR A 18 -4.04 9.71 -2.83
N PRO A 19 -5.28 9.76 -3.38
CA PRO A 19 -6.00 11.00 -3.57
C PRO A 19 -6.20 11.74 -2.22
N PRO A 20 -5.95 13.05 -2.14
CA PRO A 20 -6.21 13.81 -0.91
C PRO A 20 -7.63 13.65 -0.38
N GLU A 21 -8.63 13.63 -1.27
CA GLU A 21 -10.03 13.37 -0.92
C GLU A 21 -10.21 12.03 -0.19
N LEU A 22 -9.50 10.96 -0.62
CA LEU A 22 -9.57 9.66 0.06
C LEU A 22 -9.02 9.75 1.49
N ILE A 23 -7.89 10.45 1.66
CA ILE A 23 -7.26 10.65 2.97
C ILE A 23 -8.19 11.41 3.93
N GLU A 24 -8.79 12.51 3.46
CA GLU A 24 -9.73 13.32 4.24
C GLU A 24 -10.97 12.51 4.64
N ARG A 25 -11.56 11.78 3.69
CA ARG A 25 -12.75 10.95 3.92
C ARG A 25 -12.44 9.78 4.86
N LEU A 26 -11.27 9.14 4.72
CA LEU A 26 -10.83 8.08 5.64
C LEU A 26 -10.61 8.62 7.04
N ALA A 27 -9.93 9.77 7.19
CA ALA A 27 -9.72 10.40 8.48
C ALA A 27 -11.04 10.73 9.18
N ALA A 28 -12.01 11.31 8.44
CA ALA A 28 -13.35 11.61 8.94
C ALA A 28 -14.12 10.33 9.36
N ALA A 29 -14.15 9.30 8.51
CA ALA A 29 -14.85 8.04 8.79
C ALA A 29 -14.26 7.29 9.99
N ALA A 30 -12.93 7.36 10.17
CA ALA A 30 -12.23 6.80 11.32
C ALA A 30 -12.32 7.70 12.57
N GLY A 31 -12.91 8.90 12.47
CA GLY A 31 -13.07 9.86 13.58
C GLY A 31 -11.73 10.39 14.08
N LEU A 32 -10.74 10.59 13.20
CA LEU A 32 -9.45 11.16 13.58
C LEU A 32 -9.60 12.68 13.81
N ASP A 33 -9.06 13.18 14.90
CA ASP A 33 -9.28 14.56 15.38
C ASP A 33 -7.98 15.25 15.86
N GLY A 34 -6.83 14.77 15.41
CA GLY A 34 -5.51 15.24 15.84
C GLY A 34 -5.00 14.57 17.11
N THR A 35 -5.79 13.69 17.71
CA THR A 35 -5.39 12.95 18.93
C THR A 35 -5.19 11.46 18.64
N GLY A 36 -4.53 10.77 19.59
CA GLY A 36 -4.27 9.35 19.50
C GLY A 36 -3.15 9.01 18.50
N ARG A 37 -3.04 7.73 18.14
CA ARG A 37 -1.91 7.19 17.38
C ARG A 37 -2.40 6.45 16.13
N LEU A 38 -1.65 6.57 15.05
CA LEU A 38 -1.79 5.80 13.83
C LEU A 38 -0.66 4.77 13.74
N LEU A 39 -0.98 3.55 13.33
CA LEU A 39 -0.01 2.55 12.89
C LEU A 39 -0.20 2.29 11.40
N ASP A 40 0.86 2.43 10.61
CA ASP A 40 0.85 2.09 9.19
C ASP A 40 1.77 0.88 8.94
N LEU A 41 1.18 -0.24 8.49
CA LEU A 41 1.87 -1.52 8.29
C LEU A 41 2.15 -1.78 6.82
N GLY A 42 3.40 -2.17 6.52
CA GLY A 42 3.89 -2.21 5.16
C GLY A 42 3.89 -0.82 4.57
N THR A 43 4.35 0.14 5.37
CA THR A 43 4.24 1.58 5.09
C THR A 43 4.98 1.99 3.82
N GLY A 44 5.99 1.21 3.39
CA GLY A 44 6.86 1.56 2.28
C GLY A 44 7.52 2.92 2.51
N THR A 45 7.32 3.83 1.58
CA THR A 45 7.83 5.21 1.67
C THR A 45 6.88 6.18 2.37
N GLY A 46 5.91 5.68 3.15
CA GLY A 46 5.01 6.49 3.97
C GLY A 46 3.81 7.08 3.23
N GLN A 47 3.36 6.48 2.14
CA GLN A 47 2.29 7.05 1.29
C GLN A 47 0.92 7.18 1.96
N LEU A 48 0.64 6.44 3.05
CA LEU A 48 -0.51 6.66 3.95
C LEU A 48 -0.09 7.35 5.24
N ALA A 49 1.03 6.95 5.83
CA ALA A 49 1.55 7.48 7.09
C ALA A 49 1.71 9.01 7.05
N VAL A 50 2.36 9.53 6.00
CA VAL A 50 2.65 10.96 5.88
C VAL A 50 1.38 11.82 5.72
N PRO A 51 0.47 11.55 4.76
CA PRO A 51 -0.73 12.39 4.61
C PRO A 51 -1.75 12.21 5.75
N LEU A 52 -1.72 11.13 6.52
CA LEU A 52 -2.55 10.95 7.70
C LEU A 52 -1.96 11.56 8.98
N ALA A 53 -0.67 11.90 9.00
CA ALA A 53 -0.01 12.47 10.18
C ALA A 53 -0.71 13.72 10.76
N PRO A 54 -1.24 14.67 9.96
CA PRO A 54 -1.96 15.83 10.52
C PRO A 54 -3.22 15.51 11.32
N TYR A 55 -3.78 14.30 11.18
CA TYR A 55 -5.04 13.89 11.81
C TYR A 55 -4.85 13.10 13.11
N VAL A 56 -3.60 12.90 13.57
CA VAL A 56 -3.26 12.15 14.79
C VAL A 56 -2.12 12.83 15.55
N ALA A 57 -1.92 12.46 16.81
CA ALA A 57 -0.82 13.00 17.60
C ALA A 57 0.52 12.32 17.33
N GLU A 58 0.50 11.05 16.90
CA GLU A 58 1.71 10.26 16.65
C GLU A 58 1.44 9.24 15.53
N VAL A 59 2.44 9.05 14.68
CA VAL A 59 2.44 8.01 13.64
C VAL A 59 3.58 7.03 13.87
N VAL A 60 3.26 5.74 13.85
CA VAL A 60 4.24 4.64 13.83
C VAL A 60 4.15 3.97 12.46
N ALA A 61 5.24 3.97 11.71
CA ALA A 61 5.38 3.39 10.39
C ALA A 61 6.24 2.13 10.47
N VAL A 62 5.69 0.98 10.06
CA VAL A 62 6.36 -0.33 10.11
C VAL A 62 6.55 -0.87 8.70
N ASP A 63 7.78 -1.23 8.36
CA ASP A 63 8.12 -1.90 7.10
C ASP A 63 9.33 -2.82 7.31
N PRO A 64 9.39 -4.00 6.66
CA PRO A 64 10.56 -4.87 6.73
C PRO A 64 11.77 -4.35 5.96
N GLU A 65 11.62 -3.31 5.13
CA GLU A 65 12.66 -2.76 4.29
C GLU A 65 13.18 -1.44 4.85
N PRO A 66 14.39 -1.40 5.44
CA PRO A 66 14.94 -0.17 6.02
C PRO A 66 15.16 0.94 4.97
N GLU A 67 15.44 0.59 3.71
CA GLU A 67 15.58 1.56 2.62
C GLU A 67 14.27 2.30 2.32
N MET A 68 13.11 1.63 2.48
CA MET A 68 11.79 2.26 2.38
C MET A 68 11.55 3.24 3.52
N LEU A 69 11.80 2.81 4.75
CA LEU A 69 11.67 3.66 5.94
C LEU A 69 12.57 4.90 5.89
N ALA A 70 13.74 4.79 5.27
CA ALA A 70 14.66 5.90 5.10
C ALA A 70 14.10 7.04 4.22
N GLN A 71 13.11 6.77 3.36
CA GLN A 71 12.44 7.76 2.52
C GLN A 71 11.39 8.58 3.29
N ILE A 72 10.96 8.13 4.46
CA ILE A 72 9.95 8.82 5.26
C ILE A 72 10.60 10.01 5.98
N HIS A 73 9.92 11.17 5.96
CA HIS A 73 10.39 12.38 6.62
C HIS A 73 10.46 12.24 8.15
N ASP A 74 11.18 13.15 8.81
CA ASP A 74 11.25 13.23 10.26
C ASP A 74 9.87 13.52 10.87
N GLY A 75 9.69 13.14 12.14
CA GLY A 75 8.42 13.30 12.87
C GLY A 75 7.52 12.05 12.86
N ILE A 76 7.89 11.00 12.14
CA ILE A 76 7.21 9.70 12.15
C ILE A 76 8.14 8.65 12.79
N THR A 77 7.62 7.91 13.76
CA THR A 77 8.37 6.80 14.39
C THR A 77 8.49 5.65 13.41
N LYS A 78 9.72 5.30 13.03
CA LYS A 78 10.03 4.24 12.05
C LYS A 78 10.43 2.97 12.78
N VAL A 79 9.81 1.85 12.42
CA VAL A 79 10.08 0.54 13.03
C VAL A 79 10.34 -0.46 11.91
N GLU A 80 11.56 -1.01 11.86
CA GLU A 80 11.88 -2.12 10.98
C GLU A 80 11.23 -3.38 11.53
N GLY A 81 10.37 -4.03 10.73
CA GLY A 81 9.68 -5.22 11.14
C GLY A 81 8.58 -5.67 10.20
N ARG A 82 8.12 -6.88 10.41
CA ARG A 82 7.02 -7.47 9.63
C ARG A 82 5.69 -7.29 10.36
N ALA A 83 4.61 -7.10 9.61
CA ALA A 83 3.26 -7.01 10.16
C ALA A 83 2.87 -8.23 11.01
N GLU A 84 3.38 -9.41 10.68
CA GLU A 84 3.14 -10.65 11.41
C GLU A 84 3.83 -10.71 12.78
N ASP A 85 4.79 -9.82 13.06
CA ASP A 85 5.61 -9.86 14.29
C ASP A 85 5.30 -8.71 15.26
N ILE A 86 4.41 -7.76 14.87
CA ILE A 86 3.94 -6.70 15.76
C ILE A 86 3.24 -7.27 16.98
N ASP A 87 3.39 -6.59 18.10
CA ASP A 87 2.76 -6.98 19.37
C ASP A 87 2.37 -5.77 20.23
N LYS A 88 1.89 -6.06 21.45
CA LYS A 88 1.43 -5.07 22.42
C LYS A 88 2.50 -4.07 22.89
N THR A 89 3.78 -4.31 22.63
CA THR A 89 4.87 -3.38 23.02
C THR A 89 4.79 -2.07 22.24
N LEU A 90 4.17 -2.10 21.03
CA LEU A 90 3.89 -0.89 20.27
C LEU A 90 2.78 -0.01 20.89
N GLY A 91 2.04 -0.49 21.88
CA GLY A 91 0.92 0.20 22.50
C GLY A 91 -0.38 0.05 21.71
N THR A 92 -1.31 1.00 21.90
CA THR A 92 -2.62 1.00 21.23
C THR A 92 -2.72 2.12 20.20
N PHE A 93 -3.57 1.90 19.20
CA PHE A 93 -3.74 2.80 18.06
C PHE A 93 -5.22 3.13 17.84
N ARG A 94 -5.49 4.33 17.40
CA ARG A 94 -6.82 4.78 17.00
C ARG A 94 -7.23 4.19 15.67
N LEU A 95 -6.26 4.09 14.76
CA LEU A 95 -6.42 3.47 13.43
C LEU A 95 -5.15 2.70 13.08
N VAL A 96 -5.31 1.56 12.41
CA VAL A 96 -4.22 0.89 11.69
C VAL A 96 -4.53 0.95 10.20
N THR A 97 -3.54 1.33 9.39
CA THR A 97 -3.63 1.35 7.93
C THR A 97 -2.72 0.30 7.30
N ILE A 98 -3.16 -0.26 6.17
CA ILE A 98 -2.36 -1.16 5.33
C ILE A 98 -2.64 -0.76 3.88
N GLY A 99 -1.67 -0.08 3.24
CA GLY A 99 -1.80 0.42 1.88
C GLY A 99 -1.06 -0.43 0.87
N ARG A 100 -1.75 -1.06 -0.10
CA ARG A 100 -1.15 -1.86 -1.18
C ARG A 100 -0.16 -2.94 -0.71
N ALA A 101 -0.28 -3.38 0.55
CA ALA A 101 0.66 -4.32 1.18
C ALA A 101 0.01 -5.59 1.72
N PHE A 102 -1.30 -5.61 1.96
CA PHE A 102 -2.00 -6.70 2.63
C PHE A 102 -1.84 -8.06 1.90
N HIS A 103 -1.74 -8.05 0.58
CA HIS A 103 -1.54 -9.26 -0.22
C HIS A 103 -0.16 -9.95 -0.01
N TRP A 104 0.78 -9.29 0.65
CA TRP A 104 2.06 -9.85 1.06
C TRP A 104 2.04 -10.50 2.44
N MET A 105 0.99 -10.25 3.23
CA MET A 105 0.89 -10.62 4.64
C MET A 105 0.12 -11.92 4.84
N ASP A 106 0.37 -12.56 5.98
CA ASP A 106 -0.55 -13.55 6.55
C ASP A 106 -1.72 -12.80 7.19
N GLY A 107 -2.77 -12.55 6.40
CA GLY A 107 -3.88 -11.67 6.79
C GLY A 107 -4.57 -12.12 8.07
N ASP A 108 -4.82 -13.42 8.23
CA ASP A 108 -5.48 -13.96 9.44
C ASP A 108 -4.64 -13.74 10.69
N ARG A 109 -3.34 -13.97 10.60
CA ARG A 109 -2.41 -13.75 11.71
C ARG A 109 -2.32 -12.27 12.06
N VAL A 110 -2.21 -11.40 11.05
CA VAL A 110 -2.14 -9.95 11.24
C VAL A 110 -3.43 -9.44 11.87
N MET A 111 -4.62 -9.75 11.35
CA MET A 111 -5.90 -9.29 11.90
C MET A 111 -6.13 -9.73 13.35
N LYS A 112 -5.74 -10.96 13.71
CA LYS A 112 -5.82 -11.45 15.09
C LYS A 112 -4.89 -10.67 16.05
N ARG A 113 -3.72 -10.25 15.59
CA ARG A 113 -2.80 -9.41 16.36
C ARG A 113 -3.34 -7.99 16.53
N LEU A 114 -3.83 -7.40 15.44
CA LEU A 114 -4.40 -6.05 15.42
C LEU A 114 -5.59 -5.88 16.36
N ALA A 115 -6.41 -6.91 16.54
CA ALA A 115 -7.54 -6.87 17.48
C ALA A 115 -7.17 -6.57 18.95
N ARG A 116 -5.87 -6.67 19.27
CA ARG A 116 -5.32 -6.32 20.61
C ARG A 116 -4.76 -4.90 20.68
N LEU A 117 -4.56 -4.26 19.53
CA LEU A 117 -3.88 -2.97 19.40
C LEU A 117 -4.81 -1.85 18.97
N THR A 118 -5.90 -2.18 18.26
CA THR A 118 -6.83 -1.19 17.71
C THR A 118 -8.27 -1.70 17.67
N ARG A 119 -9.19 -0.77 17.45
CA ARG A 119 -10.60 -1.04 17.15
C ARG A 119 -10.94 -0.80 15.68
N GLN A 120 -10.00 -0.26 14.89
CA GLN A 120 -10.23 0.13 13.51
C GLN A 120 -9.03 -0.22 12.63
N VAL A 121 -9.30 -0.85 11.48
CA VAL A 121 -8.31 -1.16 10.45
C VAL A 121 -8.81 -0.67 9.10
N ALA A 122 -7.97 0.01 8.34
CA ALA A 122 -8.24 0.39 6.96
C ALA A 122 -7.29 -0.33 6.00
N LEU A 123 -7.86 -1.07 5.05
CA LEU A 123 -7.14 -1.62 3.91
C LEU A 123 -7.33 -0.69 2.72
N VAL A 124 -6.24 -0.21 2.13
CA VAL A 124 -6.29 0.79 1.06
C VAL A 124 -5.60 0.28 -0.19
N GLY A 125 -6.26 0.40 -1.34
CA GLY A 125 -5.72 -0.07 -2.61
C GLY A 125 -6.38 0.54 -3.82
N ASP A 126 -5.79 0.26 -4.98
CA ASP A 126 -6.29 0.70 -6.28
C ASP A 126 -6.93 -0.49 -6.99
N THR A 127 -8.04 -0.24 -7.68
CA THR A 127 -8.58 -1.13 -8.69
C THR A 127 -8.43 -0.44 -10.04
N LEU A 128 -7.70 -1.10 -10.94
CA LEU A 128 -7.58 -0.69 -12.33
C LEU A 128 -8.39 -1.67 -13.17
N GLU A 129 -9.45 -1.18 -13.77
CA GLU A 129 -10.19 -1.92 -14.77
C GLU A 129 -9.57 -1.60 -16.15
N ASP A 130 -9.16 -2.64 -16.88
CA ASP A 130 -8.66 -2.55 -18.25
C ASP A 130 -7.51 -1.53 -18.47
N SER A 131 -6.52 -1.51 -17.56
CA SER A 131 -5.35 -0.64 -17.70
C SER A 131 -4.44 -1.09 -18.85
N GLU A 132 -4.43 -0.33 -19.94
CA GLU A 132 -3.50 -0.57 -21.06
C GLU A 132 -2.03 -0.38 -20.62
N ALA A 133 -1.74 0.59 -19.74
CA ALA A 133 -0.39 0.80 -19.21
C ALA A 133 0.09 -0.40 -18.40
N GLU A 134 -0.75 -0.92 -17.50
CA GLU A 134 -0.41 -2.11 -16.72
C GLU A 134 -0.28 -3.36 -17.61
N THR A 135 -1.19 -3.54 -18.56
CA THR A 135 -1.14 -4.66 -19.50
C THR A 135 0.16 -4.65 -20.29
N THR A 136 0.52 -3.51 -20.88
CA THR A 136 1.79 -3.36 -21.63
C THR A 136 3.00 -3.66 -20.74
N LEU A 137 3.02 -3.11 -19.53
CA LEU A 137 4.10 -3.34 -18.59
C LEU A 137 4.22 -4.81 -18.17
N LEU A 138 3.09 -5.49 -17.94
CA LEU A 138 3.07 -6.88 -17.53
C LEU A 138 3.51 -7.83 -18.65
N GLU A 139 3.07 -7.60 -19.88
CA GLU A 139 3.46 -8.41 -21.04
C GLU A 139 4.97 -8.33 -21.26
N VAL A 140 5.52 -7.11 -21.33
CA VAL A 140 6.96 -6.91 -21.48
C VAL A 140 7.73 -7.52 -20.31
N SER A 141 7.29 -7.28 -19.07
CA SER A 141 7.97 -7.83 -17.89
C SER A 141 7.95 -9.36 -17.85
N ARG A 142 6.87 -10.00 -18.31
CA ARG A 142 6.77 -11.47 -18.37
C ARG A 142 7.77 -12.06 -19.37
N GLU A 143 7.96 -11.42 -20.51
CA GLU A 143 8.94 -11.86 -21.53
C GLU A 143 10.38 -11.76 -20.99
N PHE A 144 10.67 -10.68 -20.25
CA PHE A 144 12.03 -10.43 -19.73
C PHE A 144 12.37 -11.26 -18.50
N PHE A 145 11.41 -11.45 -17.58
CA PHE A 145 11.68 -11.93 -16.22
C PHE A 145 10.85 -13.15 -15.85
N GLY A 146 9.97 -13.65 -16.73
CA GLY A 146 9.04 -14.73 -16.43
C GLY A 146 7.89 -14.26 -15.51
N GLU A 147 7.27 -15.21 -14.81
CA GLU A 147 6.10 -14.93 -13.97
C GLU A 147 6.44 -14.04 -12.77
N ARG A 148 5.42 -13.33 -12.28
CA ARG A 148 5.52 -12.50 -11.07
C ARG A 148 5.91 -13.36 -9.86
N PRO A 149 6.66 -12.78 -8.91
CA PRO A 149 6.86 -13.43 -7.61
C PRO A 149 5.51 -13.78 -6.95
N PRO A 150 5.40 -14.96 -6.31
CA PRO A 150 4.16 -15.36 -5.67
C PRO A 150 3.78 -14.42 -4.53
N MET A 151 2.53 -13.99 -4.51
CA MET A 151 1.93 -13.25 -3.40
C MET A 151 1.19 -14.22 -2.47
N LYS A 152 1.13 -13.93 -1.18
CA LYS A 152 0.40 -14.78 -0.22
C LYS A 152 -1.12 -14.77 -0.49
N GLN A 153 -1.65 -13.63 -0.91
CA GLN A 153 -3.08 -13.40 -1.17
C GLN A 153 -3.25 -12.66 -2.50
N PRO A 154 -3.04 -13.31 -3.66
CA PRO A 154 -3.00 -12.63 -4.96
C PRO A 154 -4.35 -11.99 -5.37
N THR A 155 -5.47 -12.48 -4.85
CA THR A 155 -6.84 -12.02 -5.19
C THR A 155 -7.61 -11.60 -3.94
N VAL A 156 -6.93 -10.92 -2.99
CA VAL A 156 -7.59 -10.49 -1.75
C VAL A 156 -8.63 -9.42 -2.03
N ARG A 157 -9.85 -9.65 -1.55
CA ARG A 157 -10.92 -8.67 -1.53
C ARG A 157 -10.99 -8.07 -0.14
N TYR A 158 -10.65 -6.79 -0.01
CA TYR A 158 -10.48 -6.13 1.29
C TYR A 158 -11.74 -6.16 2.15
N ALA A 159 -12.91 -5.91 1.55
CA ALA A 159 -14.17 -5.95 2.28
C ALA A 159 -14.49 -7.34 2.83
N GLU A 160 -14.27 -8.40 2.05
CA GLU A 160 -14.47 -9.78 2.48
C GLU A 160 -13.47 -10.18 3.57
N ALA A 161 -12.20 -9.78 3.42
CA ALA A 161 -11.15 -10.06 4.40
C ALA A 161 -11.45 -9.39 5.77
N LEU A 162 -11.92 -8.14 5.75
CA LEU A 162 -12.33 -7.44 6.97
C LEU A 162 -13.61 -8.02 7.56
N ALA A 163 -14.62 -8.33 6.75
CA ALA A 163 -15.88 -8.93 7.21
C ALA A 163 -15.68 -10.29 7.91
N ALA A 164 -14.68 -11.06 7.47
CA ALA A 164 -14.28 -12.33 8.07
C ALA A 164 -13.33 -12.18 9.29
N SER A 165 -12.96 -10.95 9.66
CA SER A 165 -11.99 -10.63 10.72
C SER A 165 -12.69 -10.09 11.98
N PRO A 166 -11.93 -9.81 13.07
CA PRO A 166 -12.45 -9.09 14.23
C PRO A 166 -13.00 -7.68 13.93
N PHE A 167 -12.76 -7.13 12.75
CA PHE A 167 -13.17 -5.79 12.30
C PHE A 167 -14.35 -5.85 11.32
N SER A 168 -15.36 -6.65 11.62
CA SER A 168 -16.43 -7.06 10.71
C SER A 168 -17.51 -6.00 10.41
N ASN A 169 -17.51 -4.86 11.09
CA ASN A 169 -18.36 -3.73 10.69
C ASN A 169 -17.59 -2.91 9.63
N VAL A 170 -17.94 -3.15 8.37
CA VAL A 170 -17.16 -2.70 7.20
C VAL A 170 -17.85 -1.55 6.46
N GLU A 171 -17.09 -0.51 6.17
CA GLU A 171 -17.47 0.63 5.33
C GLU A 171 -16.45 0.78 4.21
N THR A 172 -16.88 1.02 2.97
CA THR A 172 -15.99 1.29 1.84
C THR A 172 -16.11 2.75 1.42
N ILE A 173 -14.95 3.41 1.31
CA ILE A 173 -14.80 4.77 0.83
C ILE A 173 -14.12 4.67 -0.54
N THR A 174 -14.82 5.08 -1.58
CA THR A 174 -14.35 5.01 -2.97
C THR A 174 -14.12 6.41 -3.52
N VAL A 175 -12.99 6.59 -4.19
CA VAL A 175 -12.64 7.80 -4.95
C VAL A 175 -12.16 7.40 -6.34
N GLU A 176 -12.77 7.98 -7.37
CA GLU A 176 -12.33 7.82 -8.74
C GLU A 176 -11.40 8.95 -9.14
N VAL A 177 -10.27 8.60 -9.76
CA VAL A 177 -9.30 9.56 -10.27
C VAL A 177 -8.94 9.25 -11.71
N VAL A 178 -8.55 10.28 -12.45
CA VAL A 178 -7.92 10.11 -13.76
C VAL A 178 -6.41 10.16 -13.56
N ARG A 179 -5.74 9.08 -13.89
CA ARG A 179 -4.27 8.98 -13.88
C ARG A 179 -3.74 9.12 -15.29
N THR A 180 -2.70 9.91 -15.44
CA THR A 180 -1.98 10.03 -16.71
C THR A 180 -0.56 9.55 -16.51
N TRP A 181 -0.10 8.70 -17.44
CA TRP A 181 1.27 8.21 -17.49
C TRP A 181 1.94 8.70 -18.78
N THR A 182 3.15 9.21 -18.68
CA THR A 182 4.08 9.19 -19.80
C THR A 182 4.78 7.84 -19.84
N ILE A 183 5.36 7.46 -20.97
CA ILE A 183 6.14 6.21 -21.06
C ILE A 183 7.32 6.23 -20.06
N ASP A 184 7.93 7.38 -19.81
CA ASP A 184 9.00 7.51 -18.82
C ASP A 184 8.53 7.27 -17.39
N GLN A 185 7.32 7.76 -17.05
CA GLN A 185 6.72 7.49 -15.76
C GLN A 185 6.35 6.01 -15.60
N LEU A 186 5.87 5.36 -16.67
CA LEU A 186 5.57 3.93 -16.65
C LEU A 186 6.84 3.08 -16.46
N ILE A 187 7.95 3.45 -17.09
CA ILE A 187 9.26 2.82 -16.89
C ILE A 187 9.72 3.01 -15.44
N GLY A 188 9.63 4.23 -14.90
CA GLY A 188 9.96 4.51 -13.50
C GLY A 188 9.09 3.72 -12.53
N PHE A 189 7.79 3.61 -12.81
CA PHE A 189 6.86 2.78 -12.05
C PHE A 189 7.25 1.30 -12.10
N ALA A 190 7.67 0.78 -13.25
CA ALA A 190 8.14 -0.59 -13.39
C ALA A 190 9.24 -0.90 -12.36
N TYR A 191 10.23 -0.02 -12.24
CA TYR A 191 11.35 -0.19 -11.30
C TYR A 191 10.96 -0.13 -9.82
N SER A 192 9.77 0.39 -9.52
CA SER A 192 9.20 0.39 -8.18
C SER A 192 8.45 -0.90 -7.83
N THR A 193 8.33 -1.84 -8.78
CA THR A 193 7.57 -3.08 -8.61
C THR A 193 8.47 -4.26 -8.27
N SER A 194 7.90 -5.26 -7.59
CA SER A 194 8.61 -6.51 -7.28
C SER A 194 8.92 -7.36 -8.51
N PHE A 195 8.22 -7.16 -9.62
CA PHE A 195 8.36 -7.98 -10.83
C PHE A 195 9.30 -7.39 -11.89
N ALA A 196 9.62 -6.08 -11.81
CA ALA A 196 10.55 -5.40 -12.72
C ALA A 196 11.52 -4.47 -11.96
N SER A 197 11.87 -4.80 -10.71
CA SER A 197 12.85 -4.03 -9.94
C SER A 197 14.21 -3.97 -10.64
N LEU A 198 15.00 -2.93 -10.37
CA LEU A 198 16.32 -2.78 -10.96
C LEU A 198 17.22 -4.02 -10.73
N ALA A 199 17.08 -4.67 -9.57
CA ALA A 199 17.81 -5.89 -9.28
C ALA A 199 17.44 -7.05 -10.23
N ARG A 200 16.19 -7.12 -10.70
CA ARG A 200 15.75 -8.11 -11.70
C ARG A 200 16.12 -7.71 -13.11
N VAL A 201 16.02 -6.43 -13.42
CA VAL A 201 16.34 -5.89 -14.75
C VAL A 201 17.84 -6.02 -15.04
N GLY A 202 18.69 -5.72 -14.05
CA GLY A 202 20.14 -5.84 -14.14
C GLY A 202 20.72 -5.18 -15.41
N ASP A 203 21.64 -5.86 -16.06
CA ASP A 203 22.33 -5.35 -17.27
C ASP A 203 21.41 -5.22 -18.49
N ARG A 204 20.18 -5.79 -18.44
CA ARG A 204 19.20 -5.70 -19.52
C ARG A 204 18.36 -4.41 -19.49
N ARG A 205 18.73 -3.45 -18.65
CA ARG A 205 17.97 -2.22 -18.46
C ARG A 205 17.69 -1.47 -19.76
N ALA A 206 18.72 -1.22 -20.58
CA ALA A 206 18.57 -0.50 -21.85
C ALA A 206 17.66 -1.23 -22.83
N GLU A 207 17.72 -2.56 -22.87
CA GLU A 207 16.86 -3.40 -23.69
C GLU A 207 15.41 -3.36 -23.22
N PHE A 208 15.18 -3.50 -21.91
CA PHE A 208 13.86 -3.44 -21.30
C PHE A 208 13.17 -2.09 -21.57
N GLU A 209 13.87 -0.98 -21.33
CA GLU A 209 13.37 0.37 -21.62
C GLU A 209 13.05 0.57 -23.10
N ARG A 210 13.93 0.10 -24.00
CA ARG A 210 13.68 0.18 -25.44
C ARG A 210 12.41 -0.58 -25.84
N VAL A 211 12.24 -1.80 -25.39
CA VAL A 211 11.05 -2.61 -25.71
C VAL A 211 9.77 -2.00 -25.16
N LEU A 212 9.81 -1.46 -23.93
CA LEU A 212 8.66 -0.73 -23.37
C LEU A 212 8.29 0.50 -24.21
N ARG A 213 9.28 1.25 -24.72
CA ARG A 213 9.02 2.41 -25.59
C ARG A 213 8.48 2.02 -26.96
N GLU A 214 8.95 0.90 -27.52
CA GLU A 214 8.50 0.41 -28.82
C GLU A 214 7.08 -0.15 -28.81
N ARG A 215 6.68 -0.83 -27.71
CA ARG A 215 5.34 -1.43 -27.57
C ARG A 215 4.34 -0.51 -26.88
N GLY A 216 4.82 0.39 -26.06
CA GLY A 216 3.99 1.32 -25.31
C GLY A 216 3.56 2.53 -26.13
N LYS A 217 2.55 3.21 -25.64
CA LYS A 217 2.12 4.53 -26.13
C LYS A 217 2.97 5.64 -25.50
N PRO A 218 3.13 6.80 -26.15
CA PRO A 218 3.81 7.95 -25.54
C PRO A 218 3.19 8.39 -24.22
N SER A 219 1.86 8.21 -24.09
CA SER A 219 1.11 8.48 -22.88
C SER A 219 -0.13 7.60 -22.76
N TYR A 220 -0.58 7.40 -21.52
CA TYR A 220 -1.81 6.69 -21.16
C TYR A 220 -2.65 7.57 -20.29
N ARG A 221 -3.97 7.46 -20.42
CA ARG A 221 -4.93 8.12 -19.56
C ARG A 221 -5.97 7.12 -19.10
N GLU A 222 -6.02 6.85 -17.82
CA GLU A 222 -6.78 5.76 -17.23
C GLU A 222 -7.69 6.27 -16.10
N ARG A 223 -8.84 5.65 -15.95
CA ARG A 223 -9.66 5.79 -14.74
C ARG A 223 -9.19 4.77 -13.71
N VAL A 224 -8.99 5.23 -12.50
CA VAL A 224 -8.54 4.39 -11.39
C VAL A 224 -9.50 4.60 -10.24
N THR A 225 -10.03 3.52 -9.73
CA THR A 225 -10.80 3.51 -8.48
C THR A 225 -9.84 3.23 -7.34
N VAL A 226 -9.84 4.10 -6.33
CA VAL A 226 -9.05 3.93 -5.11
C VAL A 226 -10.01 3.73 -3.94
N ASP A 227 -9.89 2.58 -3.30
CA ASP A 227 -10.74 2.21 -2.18
C ASP A 227 -9.98 2.23 -0.86
N ALA A 228 -10.59 2.83 0.16
CA ALA A 228 -10.24 2.61 1.55
C ALA A 228 -11.38 1.84 2.21
N VAL A 229 -11.12 0.59 2.57
CA VAL A 229 -12.08 -0.26 3.24
C VAL A 229 -11.79 -0.23 4.74
N LEU A 230 -12.64 0.44 5.50
CA LEU A 230 -12.53 0.62 6.94
C LEU A 230 -13.36 -0.46 7.66
N GLY A 231 -12.69 -1.30 8.44
CA GLY A 231 -13.31 -2.27 9.32
C GLY A 231 -13.24 -1.81 10.78
N LYS A 232 -14.35 -1.90 11.48
CA LYS A 232 -14.46 -1.57 12.92
C LYS A 232 -14.81 -2.82 13.71
N ALA A 233 -14.15 -3.00 14.87
CA ALA A 233 -14.50 -4.07 15.79
C ALA A 233 -15.88 -3.80 16.40
N LEU A 234 -16.75 -4.82 16.43
CA LEU A 234 -18.01 -4.73 17.13
C LEU A 234 -17.78 -4.43 18.62
N GLY A 235 -18.56 -3.54 19.20
CA GLY A 235 -18.54 -3.25 20.64
C GLY A 235 -18.77 -4.55 21.43
N ARG A 236 -18.00 -4.79 22.50
CA ARG A 236 -18.40 -5.80 23.47
C ARG A 236 -19.74 -5.34 24.04
N ARG A 237 -20.79 -6.19 24.00
CA ARG A 237 -22.01 -5.95 24.76
C ARG A 237 -21.61 -5.92 26.25
N GLY A 238 -21.45 -4.73 26.83
CA GLY A 238 -21.13 -4.61 28.26
C GLY A 238 -20.32 -3.38 28.68
N ASP A 239 -20.02 -2.43 27.79
CA ASP A 239 -19.37 -1.16 28.16
C ASP A 239 -20.40 0.00 28.13
N GLU A 240 -21.56 -0.17 28.84
CA GLU A 240 -22.45 0.91 29.28
C GLU A 240 -22.30 1.13 30.79
#